data_b6777129f0c4e8eaef39023915036ffd
#
_entry.id   b6777129f0c4e8eaef39023915036ffd
#
_cell.length_a   1.000
_cell.length_b   1.000
_cell.length_c   1.000
_cell.angle_alpha   90.00
_cell.angle_beta   90.00
_cell.angle_gamma   90.00
#
_symmetry.space_group_name_H-M   'P 1'
#
loop_
_entity.id
_entity.type
_entity.pdbx_description
1 polymer ?
#
loop_
_entity_poly.entity_id
_entity_poly.type
_entity_poly.pdbx_seq_one_letter_code
_entity_poly.pdbx_strand_id
1 'polypeptide(L)'
;LEKQGKVALQYGPTEGYGPLREWVAQHKSTSDVTISPNEVLIVSGSQQALDMLGKLFIDQNSKVLVESPSYLGALQSFSMYEPTYVAIDTDEGGLIPAEVSAEKSAGARFIYALPNFQNPTGLTLSAERRQELVERCAAAHIPVIEDDPYGELRYAGEPQPSLLHLGRKAGATVIHLGTFSKVLAPGLRLGYIIAPTAIIDKLVQIKQAADLHSSTVTQMAIYEAIKNNFLETHLPVVRELYKRQCHYMLDAMAEHFPEGVHWTQPEGGMFLWVTLPQNMNAQELLQKAIARHVAFVPGEPFDATGNAKTNTLRLSFVTVSEERIREGIAILGQLIREEI
;
A
#
# COMPACT_ATOMS: atom_id res chain seq x y z
N LEU A 1 17.45 23.45 -12.30
CA LEU A 1 18.91 23.27 -12.52
C LEU A 1 19.64 24.60 -12.66
N GLU A 2 19.10 25.60 -13.34
CA GLU A 2 19.77 26.91 -13.55
C GLU A 2 20.26 27.59 -12.27
N LYS A 3 19.43 27.56 -11.19
CA LYS A 3 19.76 28.24 -9.92
C LYS A 3 20.54 27.37 -8.92
N GLN A 4 20.37 26.06 -8.95
CA GLN A 4 20.90 25.13 -7.95
C GLN A 4 21.58 23.89 -8.57
N GLY A 5 21.98 23.95 -9.83
CA GLY A 5 22.52 22.80 -10.57
C GLY A 5 23.73 22.14 -9.89
N LYS A 6 24.62 22.92 -9.30
CA LYS A 6 25.79 22.39 -8.58
C LYS A 6 25.38 21.53 -7.36
N VAL A 7 24.32 21.92 -6.63
CA VAL A 7 23.81 21.17 -5.48
C VAL A 7 23.04 19.95 -5.96
N ALA A 8 22.18 20.10 -6.97
CA ALA A 8 21.34 19.03 -7.49
C ALA A 8 22.14 17.88 -8.12
N LEU A 9 23.30 18.18 -8.71
CA LEU A 9 24.16 17.22 -9.41
C LEU A 9 25.30 16.66 -8.52
N GLN A 10 25.38 17.05 -7.26
CA GLN A 10 26.37 16.54 -6.30
C GLN A 10 25.72 15.46 -5.43
N TYR A 11 26.56 14.67 -4.76
CA TYR A 11 26.11 13.77 -3.70
C TYR A 11 25.31 14.53 -2.63
N GLY A 12 24.24 13.91 -2.17
CA GLY A 12 23.39 14.44 -1.10
C GLY A 12 23.48 13.62 0.19
N PRO A 13 22.82 14.08 1.26
CA PRO A 13 22.72 13.30 2.48
C PRO A 13 21.87 12.04 2.26
N THR A 14 22.25 10.96 2.92
CA THR A 14 21.58 9.65 2.82
C THR A 14 20.12 9.74 3.26
N GLU A 15 19.84 10.53 4.28
CA GLU A 15 18.51 10.77 4.83
C GLU A 15 17.57 11.43 3.81
N GLY A 16 18.14 12.15 2.85
CA GLY A 16 17.41 12.88 1.80
C GLY A 16 17.53 14.38 1.90
N TYR A 17 17.01 15.07 0.88
CA TYR A 17 17.02 16.51 0.75
C TYR A 17 16.22 17.17 1.89
N GLY A 18 16.90 18.01 2.70
CA GLY A 18 16.35 18.62 3.92
C GLY A 18 14.96 19.24 3.74
N PRO A 19 14.77 20.17 2.77
CA PRO A 19 13.45 20.77 2.55
C PRO A 19 12.34 19.78 2.19
N LEU A 20 12.64 18.67 1.51
CA LEU A 20 11.64 17.63 1.24
C LEU A 20 11.30 16.85 2.50
N ARG A 21 12.28 16.53 3.36
CA ARG A 21 12.06 15.89 4.65
C ARG A 21 11.21 16.77 5.59
N GLU A 22 11.49 18.06 5.63
CA GLU A 22 10.71 19.05 6.39
C GLU A 22 9.28 19.13 5.89
N TRP A 23 9.07 19.14 4.57
CA TRP A 23 7.75 19.14 3.96
C TRP A 23 6.97 17.86 4.33
N VAL A 24 7.59 16.68 4.21
CA VAL A 24 6.95 15.40 4.61
C VAL A 24 6.57 15.41 6.09
N ALA A 25 7.48 15.85 6.96
CA ALA A 25 7.24 15.94 8.38
C ALA A 25 6.05 16.87 8.70
N GLN A 26 5.99 18.04 8.09
CA GLN A 26 4.89 18.99 8.24
C GLN A 26 3.58 18.42 7.69
N HIS A 27 3.59 17.85 6.49
CA HIS A 27 2.41 17.29 5.82
C HIS A 27 1.78 16.12 6.59
N LYS A 28 2.59 15.33 7.28
CA LYS A 28 2.13 14.20 8.10
C LYS A 28 1.96 14.52 9.59
N SER A 29 2.24 15.75 10.02
CA SER A 29 1.91 16.22 11.36
C SER A 29 0.44 16.60 11.47
N THR A 30 -0.12 16.46 12.68
CA THR A 30 -1.48 16.91 13.04
C THR A 30 -1.40 17.88 14.21
N SER A 31 -2.54 18.42 14.64
CA SER A 31 -2.60 19.24 15.88
C SER A 31 -2.08 18.51 17.11
N ASP A 32 -2.24 17.19 17.15
CA ASP A 32 -1.96 16.37 18.33
C ASP A 32 -0.65 15.57 18.22
N VAL A 33 -0.13 15.38 17.01
CA VAL A 33 1.07 14.57 16.74
C VAL A 33 2.01 15.34 15.82
N THR A 34 3.16 15.71 16.34
CA THR A 34 4.22 16.37 15.56
C THR A 34 5.23 15.34 15.09
N ILE A 35 5.56 15.37 13.80
CA ILE A 35 6.62 14.57 13.18
C ILE A 35 7.85 15.46 13.00
N SER A 36 9.00 14.97 13.48
CA SER A 36 10.28 15.66 13.28
C SER A 36 10.88 15.30 11.91
N PRO A 37 11.55 16.23 11.21
CA PRO A 37 12.33 15.88 10.02
C PRO A 37 13.37 14.77 10.25
N ASN A 38 13.87 14.62 11.49
CA ASN A 38 14.80 13.55 11.84
C ASN A 38 14.16 12.16 11.90
N GLU A 39 12.84 12.09 11.89
CA GLU A 39 12.08 10.84 11.79
C GLU A 39 11.73 10.49 10.35
N VAL A 40 12.18 11.26 9.36
CA VAL A 40 11.88 11.08 7.94
C VAL A 40 13.12 10.64 7.18
N LEU A 41 13.02 9.55 6.42
CA LEU A 41 14.02 9.06 5.48
C LEU A 41 13.42 9.02 4.07
N ILE A 42 14.05 9.69 3.11
CA ILE A 42 13.64 9.61 1.69
C ILE A 42 14.24 8.35 1.05
N VAL A 43 13.40 7.64 0.32
CA VAL A 43 13.76 6.35 -0.31
C VAL A 43 13.40 6.33 -1.79
N SER A 44 14.00 5.42 -2.56
CA SER A 44 13.75 5.25 -4.01
C SER A 44 12.46 4.45 -4.26
N GLY A 45 11.33 4.99 -3.76
CA GLY A 45 10.00 4.37 -3.74
C GLY A 45 9.80 3.46 -2.53
N SER A 46 8.54 3.17 -2.19
CA SER A 46 8.19 2.31 -1.05
C SER A 46 8.75 0.88 -1.18
N GLN A 47 9.03 0.40 -2.38
CA GLN A 47 9.65 -0.91 -2.58
C GLN A 47 11.05 -0.98 -1.96
N GLN A 48 11.86 0.09 -2.04
CA GLN A 48 13.14 0.15 -1.33
C GLN A 48 12.93 0.18 0.19
N ALA A 49 11.89 0.86 0.67
CA ALA A 49 11.55 0.85 2.09
C ALA A 49 11.26 -0.57 2.59
N LEU A 50 10.46 -1.34 1.84
CA LEU A 50 10.14 -2.74 2.18
C LEU A 50 11.39 -3.62 2.23
N ASP A 51 12.28 -3.53 1.24
CA ASP A 51 13.55 -4.28 1.23
C ASP A 51 14.44 -3.90 2.43
N MET A 52 14.57 -2.60 2.72
CA MET A 52 15.36 -2.14 3.87
C MET A 52 14.78 -2.59 5.21
N LEU A 53 13.45 -2.64 5.35
CA LEU A 53 12.79 -3.15 6.56
C LEU A 53 12.93 -4.66 6.67
N GLY A 54 12.85 -5.39 5.56
CA GLY A 54 13.19 -6.80 5.51
C GLY A 54 14.60 -7.06 6.06
N LYS A 55 15.60 -6.32 5.54
CA LYS A 55 17.00 -6.37 6.01
C LYS A 55 17.17 -6.02 7.48
N LEU A 56 16.37 -5.10 8.00
CA LEU A 56 16.48 -4.63 9.38
C LEU A 56 15.90 -5.62 10.39
N PHE A 57 14.76 -6.24 10.06
CA PHE A 57 13.94 -6.97 11.02
C PHE A 57 13.89 -8.48 10.82
N ILE A 58 14.21 -8.98 9.61
CA ILE A 58 14.00 -10.39 9.27
C ILE A 58 15.33 -11.12 9.21
N ASP A 59 15.45 -12.17 10.02
CA ASP A 59 16.38 -13.27 9.86
C ASP A 59 15.64 -14.50 9.36
N GLN A 60 16.34 -15.51 8.87
CA GLN A 60 15.74 -16.77 8.43
C GLN A 60 14.81 -17.35 9.51
N ASN A 61 13.58 -17.73 9.10
CA ASN A 61 12.51 -18.22 9.96
C ASN A 61 11.92 -17.20 10.97
N SER A 62 12.27 -15.91 10.86
CA SER A 62 11.62 -14.87 11.64
C SER A 62 10.12 -14.85 11.36
N LYS A 63 9.31 -14.78 12.41
CA LYS A 63 7.85 -14.67 12.28
C LYS A 63 7.45 -13.25 11.85
N VAL A 64 6.69 -13.15 10.77
CA VAL A 64 6.14 -11.89 10.25
C VAL A 64 4.63 -12.02 10.12
N LEU A 65 3.88 -11.11 10.75
CA LEU A 65 2.44 -11.08 10.65
C LEU A 65 2.04 -10.27 9.41
N VAL A 66 1.12 -10.81 8.60
CA VAL A 66 0.64 -10.17 7.37
C VAL A 66 -0.88 -10.37 7.24
N GLU A 67 -1.54 -9.45 6.55
CA GLU A 67 -2.92 -9.64 6.13
C GLU A 67 -3.03 -10.84 5.16
N SER A 68 -4.17 -11.47 5.11
CA SER A 68 -4.48 -12.49 4.10
C SER A 68 -5.79 -12.15 3.38
N PRO A 69 -5.75 -11.70 2.10
CA PRO A 69 -4.57 -11.51 1.24
C PRO A 69 -3.74 -10.28 1.61
N SER A 70 -2.46 -10.21 1.15
CA SER A 70 -1.54 -9.10 1.39
C SER A 70 -0.89 -8.59 0.11
N TYR A 71 -0.20 -7.45 0.18
CA TYR A 71 0.45 -6.85 -0.98
C TYR A 71 1.60 -7.71 -1.50
N LEU A 72 1.46 -8.17 -2.75
CA LEU A 72 2.45 -9.02 -3.42
C LEU A 72 3.87 -8.45 -3.38
N GLY A 73 4.03 -7.12 -3.60
CA GLY A 73 5.36 -6.49 -3.59
C GLY A 73 6.05 -6.52 -2.22
N ALA A 74 5.28 -6.49 -1.12
CA ALA A 74 5.82 -6.67 0.23
C ALA A 74 6.22 -8.13 0.47
N LEU A 75 5.33 -9.07 0.12
CA LEU A 75 5.63 -10.50 0.22
C LEU A 75 6.91 -10.88 -0.55
N GLN A 76 7.05 -10.39 -1.79
CA GLN A 76 8.25 -10.62 -2.61
C GLN A 76 9.50 -10.02 -1.96
N SER A 77 9.44 -8.79 -1.41
CA SER A 77 10.58 -8.18 -0.74
C SER A 77 11.00 -8.94 0.50
N PHE A 78 10.03 -9.30 1.35
CA PHE A 78 10.32 -9.99 2.61
C PHE A 78 10.75 -11.44 2.40
N SER A 79 10.21 -12.13 1.38
CA SER A 79 10.57 -13.53 1.08
C SER A 79 12.04 -13.72 0.74
N MET A 80 12.75 -12.65 0.32
CA MET A 80 14.20 -12.70 0.11
C MET A 80 14.99 -12.97 1.40
N TYR A 81 14.37 -12.76 2.57
CA TYR A 81 14.96 -12.99 3.90
C TYR A 81 14.39 -14.23 4.59
N GLU A 82 13.63 -15.06 3.88
CA GLU A 82 13.10 -16.36 4.32
C GLU A 82 12.31 -16.31 5.64
N PRO A 83 11.31 -15.39 5.80
CA PRO A 83 10.47 -15.35 6.99
C PRO A 83 9.50 -16.52 7.04
N THR A 84 8.96 -16.78 8.23
CA THR A 84 7.74 -17.54 8.42
C THR A 84 6.56 -16.57 8.49
N TYR A 85 5.70 -16.57 7.48
CA TYR A 85 4.50 -15.74 7.51
C TYR A 85 3.42 -16.36 8.40
N VAL A 86 2.75 -15.50 9.17
CA VAL A 86 1.56 -15.83 9.95
C VAL A 86 0.43 -14.91 9.50
N ALA A 87 -0.60 -15.50 8.92
CA ALA A 87 -1.75 -14.77 8.44
C ALA A 87 -2.58 -14.20 9.60
N ILE A 88 -2.96 -12.95 9.46
CA ILE A 88 -4.02 -12.30 10.21
C ILE A 88 -5.25 -12.27 9.29
N ASP A 89 -6.31 -12.90 9.71
CA ASP A 89 -7.52 -13.04 8.93
C ASP A 89 -8.17 -11.71 8.64
N THR A 90 -8.87 -11.65 7.51
CA THR A 90 -9.59 -10.47 7.03
C THR A 90 -11.05 -10.83 6.77
N ASP A 91 -11.93 -9.87 6.97
CA ASP A 91 -13.35 -9.93 6.60
C ASP A 91 -13.73 -8.76 5.69
N GLU A 92 -15.01 -8.46 5.54
CA GLU A 92 -15.50 -7.32 4.74
C GLU A 92 -15.04 -5.94 5.24
N GLY A 93 -14.62 -5.84 6.51
CA GLY A 93 -14.01 -4.64 7.11
C GLY A 93 -12.48 -4.61 7.04
N GLY A 94 -11.84 -5.57 6.37
CA GLY A 94 -10.39 -5.73 6.28
C GLY A 94 -9.79 -6.55 7.43
N LEU A 95 -8.55 -6.28 7.81
CA LEU A 95 -7.84 -6.98 8.87
C LEU A 95 -8.66 -7.04 10.17
N ILE A 96 -8.72 -8.22 10.80
CA ILE A 96 -9.37 -8.45 12.09
C ILE A 96 -8.36 -8.28 13.22
N PRO A 97 -8.36 -7.16 13.97
CA PRO A 97 -7.34 -6.91 15.00
C PRO A 97 -7.32 -7.96 16.11
N ALA A 98 -8.48 -8.54 16.44
CA ALA A 98 -8.61 -9.60 17.46
C ALA A 98 -7.74 -10.83 17.15
N GLU A 99 -7.42 -11.08 15.87
CA GLU A 99 -6.54 -12.15 15.43
C GLU A 99 -5.07 -11.91 15.77
N VAL A 100 -4.68 -10.69 16.14
CA VAL A 100 -3.35 -10.40 16.73
C VAL A 100 -3.36 -10.89 18.18
N SER A 101 -3.45 -12.22 18.35
CA SER A 101 -3.46 -12.90 19.63
C SER A 101 -2.08 -13.02 20.24
N ALA A 102 -2.01 -13.33 21.54
CA ALA A 102 -0.73 -13.59 22.21
C ALA A 102 0.07 -14.73 21.55
N GLU A 103 -0.61 -15.75 21.00
CA GLU A 103 0.02 -16.87 20.31
C GLU A 103 0.61 -16.45 18.96
N LYS A 104 -0.17 -15.76 18.12
CA LYS A 104 0.30 -15.27 16.81
C LYS A 104 1.41 -14.23 16.98
N SER A 105 1.31 -13.35 17.97
CA SER A 105 2.27 -12.26 18.21
C SER A 105 3.57 -12.71 18.88
N ALA A 106 3.57 -13.83 19.61
CA ALA A 106 4.77 -14.30 20.31
C ALA A 106 5.96 -14.50 19.36
N GLY A 107 7.03 -13.71 19.55
CA GLY A 107 8.25 -13.74 18.73
C GLY A 107 8.10 -13.15 17.32
N ALA A 108 6.99 -12.50 17.01
CA ALA A 108 6.84 -11.80 15.74
C ALA A 108 7.75 -10.57 15.67
N ARG A 109 8.36 -10.34 14.51
CA ARG A 109 9.26 -9.20 14.27
C ARG A 109 8.47 -7.91 14.02
N PHE A 110 7.37 -8.00 13.29
CA PHE A 110 6.43 -6.92 13.01
C PHE A 110 5.13 -7.46 12.44
N ILE A 111 4.14 -6.59 12.34
CA ILE A 111 2.95 -6.77 11.50
C ILE A 111 3.01 -5.78 10.32
N TYR A 112 2.73 -6.25 9.11
CA TYR A 112 2.60 -5.45 7.90
C TYR A 112 1.12 -5.27 7.56
N ALA A 113 0.68 -4.02 7.45
CA ALA A 113 -0.72 -3.67 7.20
C ALA A 113 -0.86 -2.52 6.19
N LEU A 114 -1.86 -2.63 5.30
CA LEU A 114 -2.31 -1.55 4.41
C LEU A 114 -3.70 -1.06 4.86
N PRO A 115 -3.78 -0.05 5.72
CA PRO A 115 -5.06 0.33 6.32
C PRO A 115 -5.99 1.11 5.37
N ASN A 116 -5.48 1.65 4.26
CA ASN A 116 -6.24 2.45 3.30
C ASN A 116 -6.29 1.77 1.93
N PHE A 117 -7.51 1.46 1.45
CA PHE A 117 -7.73 0.94 0.09
C PHE A 117 -6.76 -0.18 -0.26
N GLN A 118 -6.70 -1.17 0.63
CA GLN A 118 -5.72 -2.26 0.67
C GLN A 118 -5.51 -2.89 -0.72
N ASN A 119 -4.28 -3.14 -1.07
CA ASN A 119 -3.93 -3.91 -2.25
C ASN A 119 -3.70 -5.38 -1.84
N PRO A 120 -4.59 -6.33 -2.23
CA PRO A 120 -5.44 -6.27 -3.43
C PRO A 120 -6.92 -5.92 -3.23
N THR A 121 -7.44 -5.87 -2.00
CA THR A 121 -8.88 -5.95 -1.73
C THR A 121 -9.64 -4.63 -1.95
N GLY A 122 -8.97 -3.48 -1.93
CA GLY A 122 -9.61 -2.17 -1.94
C GLY A 122 -10.27 -1.78 -0.61
N LEU A 123 -10.23 -2.62 0.41
CA LEU A 123 -10.85 -2.39 1.70
C LEU A 123 -10.10 -1.32 2.52
N THR A 124 -10.83 -0.69 3.44
CA THR A 124 -10.29 0.31 4.37
C THR A 124 -10.61 -0.08 5.80
N LEU A 125 -9.61 -0.10 6.67
CA LEU A 125 -9.83 -0.32 8.10
C LEU A 125 -10.54 0.88 8.73
N SER A 126 -11.57 0.61 9.53
CA SER A 126 -12.26 1.64 10.33
C SER A 126 -11.35 2.21 11.43
N ALA A 127 -11.72 3.37 11.97
CA ALA A 127 -11.00 4.00 13.07
C ALA A 127 -10.90 3.08 14.29
N GLU A 128 -11.98 2.35 14.62
CA GLU A 128 -12.04 1.42 15.75
C GLU A 128 -11.05 0.26 15.55
N ARG A 129 -11.03 -0.36 14.36
CA ARG A 129 -10.08 -1.43 14.07
C ARG A 129 -8.63 -0.96 14.09
N ARG A 130 -8.37 0.26 13.62
CA ARG A 130 -7.03 0.87 13.68
C ARG A 130 -6.58 1.08 15.12
N GLN A 131 -7.47 1.61 15.96
CA GLN A 131 -7.18 1.82 17.38
C GLN A 131 -6.90 0.48 18.08
N GLU A 132 -7.76 -0.52 17.90
CA GLU A 132 -7.57 -1.86 18.47
C GLU A 132 -6.26 -2.50 17.98
N LEU A 133 -5.92 -2.37 16.70
CA LEU A 133 -4.68 -2.91 16.12
C LEU A 133 -3.44 -2.33 16.81
N VAL A 134 -3.35 -1.00 16.93
CA VAL A 134 -2.17 -0.37 17.55
C VAL A 134 -2.09 -0.68 19.04
N GLU A 135 -3.21 -0.77 19.77
CA GLU A 135 -3.24 -1.15 21.18
C GLU A 135 -2.75 -2.59 21.40
N ARG A 136 -3.19 -3.54 20.58
CA ARG A 136 -2.73 -4.93 20.63
C ARG A 136 -1.25 -5.04 20.31
N CYS A 137 -0.78 -4.34 19.30
CA CYS A 137 0.63 -4.32 18.92
C CYS A 137 1.50 -3.66 20.01
N ALA A 138 1.01 -2.60 20.65
CA ALA A 138 1.69 -1.98 21.78
C ALA A 138 1.83 -2.97 22.96
N ALA A 139 0.74 -3.64 23.32
CA ALA A 139 0.73 -4.63 24.40
C ALA A 139 1.65 -5.84 24.11
N ALA A 140 1.76 -6.25 22.84
CA ALA A 140 2.63 -7.33 22.40
C ALA A 140 4.07 -6.89 22.09
N HIS A 141 4.37 -5.60 22.18
CA HIS A 141 5.67 -5.01 21.78
C HIS A 141 6.10 -5.32 20.35
N ILE A 142 5.14 -5.39 19.42
CA ILE A 142 5.41 -5.65 18.01
C ILE A 142 5.33 -4.35 17.21
N PRO A 143 6.35 -3.99 16.40
CA PRO A 143 6.26 -2.88 15.48
C PRO A 143 5.17 -3.11 14.42
N VAL A 144 4.48 -2.04 14.04
CA VAL A 144 3.54 -2.01 12.91
C VAL A 144 4.22 -1.33 11.73
N ILE A 145 4.29 -1.99 10.59
CA ILE A 145 4.62 -1.36 9.31
C ILE A 145 3.31 -0.96 8.65
N GLU A 146 3.02 0.34 8.68
CA GLU A 146 1.87 0.94 7.99
C GLU A 146 2.29 1.33 6.58
N ASP A 147 1.87 0.58 5.57
CA ASP A 147 2.08 0.94 4.16
C ASP A 147 0.88 1.72 3.64
N ASP A 148 1.06 3.02 3.36
CA ASP A 148 -0.03 3.92 2.97
C ASP A 148 0.24 4.65 1.64
N PRO A 149 0.26 3.92 0.52
CA PRO A 149 0.42 4.54 -0.79
C PRO A 149 -0.85 5.20 -1.33
N TYR A 150 -2.03 4.91 -0.74
CA TYR A 150 -3.32 5.28 -1.30
C TYR A 150 -4.16 6.21 -0.42
N GLY A 151 -3.78 6.51 0.80
CA GLY A 151 -4.60 7.27 1.76
C GLY A 151 -5.06 8.63 1.24
N GLU A 152 -4.25 9.28 0.41
CA GLU A 152 -4.60 10.54 -0.26
C GLU A 152 -5.63 10.36 -1.42
N LEU A 153 -5.94 9.13 -1.83
CA LEU A 153 -6.82 8.82 -2.96
C LEU A 153 -8.23 8.42 -2.52
N ARG A 154 -8.70 8.96 -1.40
CA ARG A 154 -10.09 8.78 -0.93
C ARG A 154 -11.02 9.67 -1.76
N TYR A 155 -12.08 9.08 -2.31
CA TYR A 155 -13.12 9.79 -3.07
C TYR A 155 -14.54 9.57 -2.53
N ALA A 156 -14.71 8.72 -1.51
CA ALA A 156 -15.97 8.50 -0.78
C ALA A 156 -15.70 8.21 0.69
N GLY A 157 -16.74 8.33 1.54
CA GLY A 157 -16.64 8.12 2.98
C GLY A 157 -15.80 9.17 3.70
N GLU A 158 -15.53 8.93 4.99
CA GLU A 158 -14.81 9.87 5.86
C GLU A 158 -13.32 9.50 5.98
N PRO A 159 -12.42 10.51 6.09
CA PRO A 159 -11.01 10.26 6.35
C PRO A 159 -10.79 9.45 7.64
N GLN A 160 -9.87 8.50 7.60
CA GLN A 160 -9.52 7.69 8.75
C GLN A 160 -8.18 8.13 9.35
N PRO A 161 -8.02 8.07 10.70
CA PRO A 161 -6.74 8.40 11.34
C PRO A 161 -5.67 7.36 10.93
N SER A 162 -4.41 7.80 10.70
CA SER A 162 -3.33 6.85 10.40
C SER A 162 -2.93 6.01 11.60
N LEU A 163 -2.41 4.82 11.36
CA LEU A 163 -1.84 3.97 12.42
C LEU A 163 -0.67 4.68 13.09
N LEU A 164 0.11 5.48 12.35
CA LEU A 164 1.19 6.31 12.90
C LEU A 164 0.70 7.24 14.02
N HIS A 165 -0.40 7.97 13.78
CA HIS A 165 -0.92 8.92 14.76
C HIS A 165 -1.57 8.21 15.97
N LEU A 166 -2.33 7.15 15.72
CA LEU A 166 -2.93 6.34 16.78
C LEU A 166 -1.86 5.63 17.61
N GLY A 167 -0.85 5.06 16.95
CA GLY A 167 0.25 4.37 17.60
C GLY A 167 1.07 5.26 18.53
N ARG A 168 1.31 6.51 18.12
CA ARG A 168 1.97 7.50 18.98
C ARG A 168 1.21 7.75 20.27
N LYS A 169 -0.12 7.77 20.22
CA LYS A 169 -0.98 7.95 21.39
C LYS A 169 -1.05 6.68 22.24
N ALA A 170 -1.03 5.52 21.63
CA ALA A 170 -1.11 4.21 22.29
C ALA A 170 0.25 3.66 22.76
N GLY A 171 1.36 4.32 22.45
CA GLY A 171 2.72 3.84 22.77
C GLY A 171 3.19 2.69 21.88
N ALA A 172 2.56 2.46 20.72
CA ALA A 172 2.99 1.50 19.71
C ALA A 172 4.13 2.06 18.85
N THR A 173 5.07 1.21 18.47
CA THR A 173 6.05 1.53 17.44
C THR A 173 5.42 1.36 16.06
N VAL A 174 5.19 2.46 15.34
CA VAL A 174 4.68 2.44 13.97
C VAL A 174 5.74 2.99 13.03
N ILE A 175 5.97 2.27 11.94
CA ILE A 175 6.83 2.64 10.82
C ILE A 175 5.91 2.89 9.63
N HIS A 176 5.76 4.16 9.26
CA HIS A 176 4.86 4.58 8.19
C HIS A 176 5.63 4.70 6.88
N LEU A 177 5.11 4.08 5.83
CA LEU A 177 5.61 4.15 4.46
C LEU A 177 4.68 5.00 3.61
N GLY A 178 5.23 6.00 2.96
CA GLY A 178 4.51 6.83 2.01
C GLY A 178 5.21 6.88 0.65
N THR A 179 4.48 7.27 -0.37
CA THR A 179 5.02 7.34 -1.74
C THR A 179 4.49 8.54 -2.51
N PHE A 180 5.33 9.11 -3.37
CA PHE A 180 4.91 10.11 -4.36
C PHE A 180 4.39 9.48 -5.66
N SER A 181 4.51 8.17 -5.82
CA SER A 181 4.13 7.45 -7.04
C SER A 181 2.64 7.53 -7.38
N LYS A 182 1.77 7.66 -6.36
CA LYS A 182 0.32 7.63 -6.54
C LYS A 182 -0.32 9.02 -6.50
N VAL A 183 0.36 9.96 -5.85
CA VAL A 183 -0.10 11.36 -5.69
C VAL A 183 0.52 12.31 -6.70
N LEU A 184 1.64 11.93 -7.34
CA LEU A 184 2.30 12.69 -8.41
C LEU A 184 2.51 11.84 -9.66
N ALA A 185 3.60 11.06 -9.71
CA ALA A 185 3.90 10.23 -10.86
C ALA A 185 4.79 9.02 -10.46
N PRO A 186 4.43 7.80 -10.90
CA PRO A 186 5.19 6.59 -10.53
C PRO A 186 6.61 6.58 -11.09
N GLY A 187 6.87 7.24 -12.22
CA GLY A 187 8.20 7.33 -12.84
C GLY A 187 9.23 8.13 -12.03
N LEU A 188 8.80 8.95 -11.07
CA LEU A 188 9.70 9.71 -10.20
C LEU A 188 10.46 8.84 -9.20
N ARG A 189 9.96 7.64 -8.91
CA ARG A 189 10.60 6.65 -8.03
C ARG A 189 11.03 7.21 -6.68
N LEU A 190 10.18 7.99 -6.01
CA LEU A 190 10.42 8.46 -4.64
C LEU A 190 9.29 8.09 -3.68
N GLY A 191 9.69 7.80 -2.47
CA GLY A 191 8.85 7.58 -1.29
C GLY A 191 9.58 8.04 -0.03
N TYR A 192 8.98 7.75 1.11
CA TYR A 192 9.57 8.09 2.39
C TYR A 192 9.16 7.09 3.48
N ILE A 193 9.98 7.01 4.51
CA ILE A 193 9.73 6.29 5.75
C ILE A 193 9.61 7.32 6.87
N ILE A 194 8.62 7.16 7.74
CA ILE A 194 8.52 7.88 9.02
C ILE A 194 8.59 6.85 10.14
N ALA A 195 9.58 6.97 11.01
CA ALA A 195 9.78 6.05 12.12
C ALA A 195 10.52 6.73 13.28
N PRO A 196 10.53 6.14 14.49
CA PRO A 196 11.41 6.60 15.57
C PRO A 196 12.86 6.74 15.11
N THR A 197 13.56 7.79 15.59
CA THR A 197 14.92 8.13 15.14
C THR A 197 15.91 6.96 15.25
N ALA A 198 15.79 6.13 16.28
CA ALA A 198 16.64 4.93 16.43
C ALA A 198 16.49 3.92 15.29
N ILE A 199 15.28 3.81 14.69
CA ILE A 199 15.03 2.98 13.51
C ILE A 199 15.57 3.69 12.26
N ILE A 200 15.31 5.00 12.12
CA ILE A 200 15.85 5.79 11.00
C ILE A 200 17.37 5.69 10.94
N ASP A 201 18.07 5.81 12.04
CA ASP A 201 19.54 5.72 12.09
C ASP A 201 20.06 4.38 11.55
N LYS A 202 19.35 3.27 11.84
CA LYS A 202 19.68 1.95 11.29
C LYS A 202 19.36 1.85 9.80
N LEU A 203 18.22 2.36 9.39
CA LEU A 203 17.83 2.41 7.96
C LEU A 203 18.81 3.27 7.14
N VAL A 204 19.30 4.38 7.69
CA VAL A 204 20.34 5.19 7.06
C VAL A 204 21.61 4.38 6.81
N GLN A 205 22.07 3.57 7.78
CA GLN A 205 23.23 2.68 7.61
C GLN A 205 23.01 1.65 6.48
N ILE A 206 21.81 1.06 6.43
CA ILE A 206 21.41 0.11 5.38
C ILE A 206 21.39 0.81 4.01
N LYS A 207 20.80 2.02 3.96
CA LYS A 207 20.71 2.79 2.71
C LYS A 207 22.07 3.24 2.19
N GLN A 208 23.00 3.62 3.08
CA GLN A 208 24.38 3.96 2.69
C GLN A 208 25.06 2.79 1.96
N ALA A 209 24.82 1.56 2.42
CA ALA A 209 25.39 0.37 1.79
C ALA A 209 24.67 -0.02 0.48
N ALA A 210 23.39 0.37 0.31
CA ALA A 210 22.56 -0.03 -0.82
C ALA A 210 22.71 0.92 -2.03
N ASP A 211 22.49 2.23 -1.84
CA ASP A 211 22.46 3.21 -2.92
C ASP A 211 23.05 4.58 -2.53
N LEU A 212 23.60 4.70 -1.34
CA LEU A 212 24.14 5.92 -0.73
C LEU A 212 23.05 6.96 -0.44
N HIS A 213 22.28 7.39 -1.43
CA HIS A 213 21.13 8.29 -1.33
C HIS A 213 20.23 8.19 -2.58
N SER A 214 18.94 8.52 -2.42
CA SER A 214 18.03 8.69 -3.55
C SER A 214 18.42 9.93 -4.38
N SER A 215 18.10 9.93 -5.68
CA SER A 215 18.44 11.01 -6.62
C SER A 215 18.10 12.40 -6.08
N THR A 216 19.10 13.24 -5.83
CA THR A 216 18.93 14.62 -5.36
C THR A 216 18.15 15.46 -6.36
N VAL A 217 18.39 15.29 -7.66
CA VAL A 217 17.64 15.98 -8.74
C VAL A 217 16.16 15.70 -8.63
N THR A 218 15.78 14.42 -8.46
CA THR A 218 14.37 14.02 -8.35
C THR A 218 13.73 14.54 -7.07
N GLN A 219 14.45 14.49 -5.94
CA GLN A 219 13.97 15.03 -4.67
C GLN A 219 13.70 16.54 -4.75
N MET A 220 14.63 17.30 -5.34
CA MET A 220 14.46 18.74 -5.55
C MET A 220 13.31 19.05 -6.52
N ALA A 221 13.15 18.27 -7.60
CA ALA A 221 12.06 18.45 -8.56
C ALA A 221 10.68 18.21 -7.89
N ILE A 222 10.55 17.16 -7.08
CA ILE A 222 9.33 16.89 -6.32
C ILE A 222 9.07 18.03 -5.33
N TYR A 223 10.07 18.43 -4.53
CA TYR A 223 9.91 19.53 -3.59
C TYR A 223 9.45 20.82 -4.27
N GLU A 224 10.06 21.20 -5.39
CA GLU A 224 9.67 22.38 -6.17
C GLU A 224 8.22 22.29 -6.68
N ALA A 225 7.76 21.09 -7.03
CA ALA A 225 6.38 20.87 -7.46
C ALA A 225 5.38 21.02 -6.30
N ILE A 226 5.69 20.48 -5.10
CA ILE A 226 4.71 20.37 -4.01
C ILE A 226 4.74 21.52 -3.00
N LYS A 227 5.85 22.26 -2.88
CA LYS A 227 6.05 23.30 -1.85
C LYS A 227 5.01 24.43 -1.83
N ASN A 228 4.30 24.65 -2.93
CA ASN A 228 3.30 25.70 -3.10
C ASN A 228 1.87 25.11 -3.14
N ASN A 229 1.59 24.11 -2.33
CA ASN A 229 0.25 23.50 -2.19
C ASN A 229 -0.30 22.88 -3.48
N PHE A 230 0.57 22.44 -4.39
CA PHE A 230 0.15 21.79 -5.64
C PHE A 230 -0.79 20.60 -5.40
N LEU A 231 -0.53 19.80 -4.37
CA LEU A 231 -1.35 18.64 -4.06
C LEU A 231 -2.80 19.01 -3.70
N GLU A 232 -3.03 20.17 -3.08
CA GLU A 232 -4.38 20.64 -2.73
C GLU A 232 -5.26 20.88 -3.97
N THR A 233 -4.66 21.26 -5.09
CA THR A 233 -5.39 21.46 -6.36
C THR A 233 -5.37 20.23 -7.25
N HIS A 234 -4.32 19.42 -7.19
CA HIS A 234 -4.14 18.25 -8.03
C HIS A 234 -4.96 17.04 -7.56
N LEU A 235 -4.91 16.72 -6.26
CA LEU A 235 -5.59 15.55 -5.72
C LEU A 235 -7.10 15.53 -5.94
N PRO A 236 -7.85 16.64 -5.81
CA PRO A 236 -9.27 16.65 -6.14
C PRO A 236 -9.57 16.20 -7.57
N VAL A 237 -8.74 16.59 -8.54
CA VAL A 237 -8.89 16.19 -9.94
C VAL A 237 -8.66 14.69 -10.13
N VAL A 238 -7.62 14.15 -9.48
CA VAL A 238 -7.31 12.72 -9.52
C VAL A 238 -8.40 11.91 -8.83
N ARG A 239 -8.88 12.35 -7.66
CA ARG A 239 -9.95 11.69 -6.90
C ARG A 239 -11.25 11.62 -7.72
N GLU A 240 -11.62 12.70 -8.38
CA GLU A 240 -12.83 12.74 -9.22
C GLU A 240 -12.71 11.81 -10.43
N LEU A 241 -11.55 11.79 -11.08
CA LEU A 241 -11.28 10.85 -12.17
C LEU A 241 -11.40 9.39 -11.71
N TYR A 242 -10.74 9.02 -10.61
CA TYR A 242 -10.76 7.65 -10.09
C TYR A 242 -12.13 7.24 -9.55
N LYS A 243 -12.86 8.17 -8.93
CA LYS A 243 -14.25 7.96 -8.54
C LYS A 243 -15.13 7.56 -9.73
N ARG A 244 -15.06 8.31 -10.83
CA ARG A 244 -15.81 7.99 -12.05
C ARG A 244 -15.42 6.62 -12.61
N GLN A 245 -14.13 6.37 -12.78
CA GLN A 245 -13.63 5.08 -13.30
C GLN A 245 -14.06 3.90 -12.43
N CYS A 246 -14.03 4.06 -11.09
CA CYS A 246 -14.53 3.05 -10.17
C CYS A 246 -16.02 2.78 -10.36
N HIS A 247 -16.85 3.82 -10.41
CA HIS A 247 -18.28 3.68 -10.63
C HIS A 247 -18.59 3.02 -11.98
N TYR A 248 -17.92 3.41 -13.06
CA TYR A 248 -18.09 2.76 -14.36
C TYR A 248 -17.76 1.27 -14.30
N MET A 249 -16.72 0.88 -13.58
CA MET A 249 -16.38 -0.53 -13.41
C MET A 249 -17.43 -1.27 -12.58
N LEU A 250 -17.90 -0.69 -11.47
CA LEU A 250 -18.94 -1.29 -10.61
C LEU A 250 -20.26 -1.46 -11.35
N ASP A 251 -20.70 -0.44 -12.11
CA ASP A 251 -21.92 -0.48 -12.92
C ASP A 251 -21.81 -1.57 -14.01
N ALA A 252 -20.67 -1.64 -14.70
CA ALA A 252 -20.44 -2.66 -15.71
C ALA A 252 -20.40 -4.08 -15.11
N MET A 253 -19.86 -4.26 -13.92
CA MET A 253 -19.87 -5.54 -13.21
C MET A 253 -21.30 -5.94 -12.81
N ALA A 254 -22.09 -4.98 -12.29
CA ALA A 254 -23.49 -5.24 -11.95
C ALA A 254 -24.33 -5.62 -13.18
N GLU A 255 -24.03 -5.06 -14.37
CA GLU A 255 -24.70 -5.37 -15.63
C GLU A 255 -24.28 -6.72 -16.22
N HIS A 256 -22.99 -7.06 -16.15
CA HIS A 256 -22.41 -8.13 -16.94
C HIS A 256 -21.98 -9.36 -16.16
N PHE A 257 -21.75 -9.29 -14.85
CA PHE A 257 -21.33 -10.45 -14.09
C PHE A 257 -22.53 -11.34 -13.73
N PRO A 258 -22.39 -12.66 -13.80
CA PRO A 258 -23.46 -13.58 -13.44
C PRO A 258 -23.66 -13.65 -11.92
N GLU A 259 -24.77 -14.21 -11.52
CA GLU A 259 -25.07 -14.54 -10.13
C GLU A 259 -23.99 -15.43 -9.51
N GLY A 260 -23.66 -15.24 -8.24
CA GLY A 260 -22.62 -15.98 -7.52
C GLY A 260 -21.22 -15.34 -7.61
N VAL A 261 -21.04 -14.26 -8.36
CA VAL A 261 -19.81 -13.45 -8.34
C VAL A 261 -19.97 -12.30 -7.35
N HIS A 262 -18.99 -12.13 -6.47
CA HIS A 262 -18.97 -11.07 -5.46
C HIS A 262 -17.75 -10.16 -5.65
N TRP A 263 -17.88 -8.87 -5.28
CA TRP A 263 -16.78 -7.92 -5.37
C TRP A 263 -16.83 -6.84 -4.29
N THR A 264 -15.68 -6.27 -3.99
CA THR A 264 -15.55 -5.18 -3.04
C THR A 264 -16.02 -3.84 -3.65
N GLN A 265 -16.43 -2.91 -2.80
CA GLN A 265 -16.83 -1.55 -3.19
C GLN A 265 -15.93 -0.54 -2.48
N PRO A 266 -14.79 -0.15 -3.07
CA PRO A 266 -13.81 0.69 -2.43
C PRO A 266 -14.27 2.17 -2.36
N GLU A 267 -13.89 2.85 -1.29
CA GLU A 267 -14.10 4.29 -1.09
C GLU A 267 -12.92 5.14 -1.60
N GLY A 268 -11.92 4.51 -2.21
CA GLY A 268 -10.69 5.13 -2.68
C GLY A 268 -9.74 4.14 -3.35
N GLY A 269 -8.50 4.56 -3.57
CA GLY A 269 -7.49 3.70 -4.15
C GLY A 269 -7.67 3.40 -5.63
N MET A 270 -7.32 2.19 -6.06
CA MET A 270 -7.13 1.84 -7.47
C MET A 270 -7.65 0.45 -7.84
N PHE A 271 -8.14 -0.35 -6.87
CA PHE A 271 -8.38 -1.79 -7.04
C PHE A 271 -9.75 -2.21 -6.56
N LEU A 272 -10.22 -3.28 -7.19
CA LEU A 272 -11.39 -4.06 -6.82
C LEU A 272 -10.97 -5.52 -6.67
N TRP A 273 -11.51 -6.20 -5.67
CA TRP A 273 -11.33 -7.61 -5.44
C TRP A 273 -12.58 -8.37 -5.80
N VAL A 274 -12.43 -9.38 -6.64
CA VAL A 274 -13.54 -10.20 -7.13
C VAL A 274 -13.39 -11.62 -6.61
N THR A 275 -14.47 -12.18 -6.11
CA THR A 275 -14.60 -13.60 -5.74
C THR A 275 -15.53 -14.28 -6.73
N LEU A 276 -15.01 -15.22 -7.48
CA LEU A 276 -15.72 -16.07 -8.43
C LEU A 276 -16.42 -17.24 -7.69
N PRO A 277 -17.36 -17.96 -8.32
CA PRO A 277 -17.88 -19.21 -7.79
C PRO A 277 -16.78 -20.19 -7.40
N GLN A 278 -17.03 -21.01 -6.35
CA GLN A 278 -15.99 -21.84 -5.71
C GLN A 278 -15.33 -22.87 -6.65
N ASN A 279 -16.02 -23.31 -7.70
CA ASN A 279 -15.52 -24.27 -8.68
C ASN A 279 -14.63 -23.65 -9.76
N MET A 280 -14.48 -22.33 -9.79
CA MET A 280 -13.69 -21.63 -10.80
C MET A 280 -12.24 -21.43 -10.36
N ASN A 281 -11.34 -21.39 -11.37
CA ASN A 281 -9.93 -21.09 -11.19
C ASN A 281 -9.57 -19.79 -11.94
N ALA A 282 -9.13 -18.75 -11.19
CA ALA A 282 -8.79 -17.46 -11.76
C ALA A 282 -7.54 -17.51 -12.68
N GLN A 283 -6.61 -18.44 -12.47
CA GLN A 283 -5.45 -18.64 -13.34
C GLN A 283 -5.88 -19.16 -14.72
N GLU A 284 -6.79 -20.14 -14.75
CA GLU A 284 -7.33 -20.69 -16.00
C GLU A 284 -8.18 -19.65 -16.73
N LEU A 285 -9.01 -18.91 -15.98
CA LEU A 285 -9.82 -17.82 -16.53
C LEU A 285 -8.92 -16.72 -17.12
N LEU A 286 -7.77 -16.40 -16.50
CA LEU A 286 -6.83 -15.40 -17.02
C LEU A 286 -6.32 -15.78 -18.41
N GLN A 287 -5.97 -17.03 -18.65
CA GLN A 287 -5.48 -17.48 -19.97
C GLN A 287 -6.52 -17.23 -21.07
N LYS A 288 -7.80 -17.51 -20.77
CA LYS A 288 -8.92 -17.26 -21.69
C LYS A 288 -9.19 -15.76 -21.88
N ALA A 289 -9.06 -14.98 -20.82
CA ALA A 289 -9.23 -13.52 -20.85
C ALA A 289 -8.14 -12.84 -21.69
N ILE A 290 -6.88 -13.24 -21.55
CA ILE A 290 -5.76 -12.72 -22.36
C ILE A 290 -5.99 -12.96 -23.85
N ALA A 291 -6.52 -14.13 -24.23
CA ALA A 291 -6.88 -14.44 -25.62
C ALA A 291 -7.96 -13.49 -26.17
N ARG A 292 -8.75 -12.84 -25.30
CA ARG A 292 -9.74 -11.80 -25.64
C ARG A 292 -9.29 -10.37 -25.26
N HIS A 293 -7.99 -10.16 -25.07
CA HIS A 293 -7.35 -8.86 -24.75
C HIS A 293 -7.79 -8.24 -23.43
N VAL A 294 -8.21 -9.06 -22.47
CA VAL A 294 -8.50 -8.65 -21.08
C VAL A 294 -7.50 -9.28 -20.14
N ALA A 295 -6.97 -8.50 -19.20
CA ALA A 295 -6.02 -8.97 -18.19
C ALA A 295 -6.43 -8.51 -16.79
N PHE A 296 -6.21 -9.40 -15.82
CA PHE A 296 -6.38 -9.15 -14.39
C PHE A 296 -5.27 -9.86 -13.62
N VAL A 297 -5.20 -9.69 -12.31
CA VAL A 297 -4.23 -10.42 -11.49
C VAL A 297 -4.98 -11.47 -10.67
N PRO A 298 -4.68 -12.78 -10.84
CA PRO A 298 -5.23 -13.85 -10.00
C PRO A 298 -4.89 -13.63 -8.52
N GLY A 299 -5.72 -14.16 -7.63
CA GLY A 299 -5.59 -13.93 -6.20
C GLY A 299 -4.48 -14.71 -5.50
N GLU A 300 -4.08 -15.85 -6.04
CA GLU A 300 -3.08 -16.74 -5.41
C GLU A 300 -1.77 -16.03 -5.02
N PRO A 301 -1.14 -15.16 -5.84
CA PRO A 301 0.10 -14.51 -5.48
C PRO A 301 0.02 -13.55 -4.28
N PHE A 302 -1.19 -13.16 -3.84
CA PHE A 302 -1.41 -12.30 -2.68
C PHE A 302 -1.52 -13.08 -1.37
N ASP A 303 -1.52 -14.41 -1.43
CA ASP A 303 -1.50 -15.26 -0.24
C ASP A 303 -0.06 -15.55 0.20
N ALA A 304 0.22 -15.34 1.49
CA ALA A 304 1.54 -15.56 2.06
C ALA A 304 1.73 -16.98 2.65
N THR A 305 0.64 -17.75 2.77
CA THR A 305 0.63 -19.00 3.55
C THR A 305 0.59 -20.26 2.70
N GLY A 306 0.41 -20.13 1.38
CA GLY A 306 0.25 -21.24 0.46
C GLY A 306 -1.16 -21.88 0.49
N ASN A 307 -2.12 -21.23 1.16
CA ASN A 307 -3.52 -21.68 1.24
C ASN A 307 -4.46 -20.78 0.42
N ALA A 308 -3.96 -20.24 -0.67
CA ALA A 308 -4.68 -19.31 -1.53
C ALA A 308 -6.01 -19.87 -2.03
N LYS A 309 -7.04 -19.03 -2.03
CA LYS A 309 -8.27 -19.31 -2.77
C LYS A 309 -7.99 -19.12 -4.26
N THR A 310 -8.26 -20.15 -5.07
CA THR A 310 -8.02 -20.12 -6.53
C THR A 310 -9.07 -19.33 -7.29
N ASN A 311 -10.21 -19.02 -6.67
CA ASN A 311 -11.37 -18.35 -7.24
C ASN A 311 -11.42 -16.84 -6.99
N THR A 312 -10.29 -16.19 -6.77
CA THR A 312 -10.23 -14.75 -6.52
C THR A 312 -9.34 -14.04 -7.53
N LEU A 313 -9.63 -12.76 -7.79
CA LEU A 313 -8.82 -11.93 -8.69
C LEU A 313 -8.91 -10.45 -8.33
N ARG A 314 -7.87 -9.70 -8.72
CA ARG A 314 -7.82 -8.24 -8.57
C ARG A 314 -8.02 -7.55 -9.92
N LEU A 315 -8.94 -6.58 -9.95
CA LEU A 315 -9.12 -5.64 -11.05
C LEU A 315 -8.54 -4.27 -10.68
N SER A 316 -8.13 -3.51 -11.70
CA SER A 316 -7.71 -2.11 -11.57
C SER A 316 -8.56 -1.26 -12.51
N PHE A 317 -9.18 -0.20 -11.98
CA PHE A 317 -10.03 0.71 -12.74
C PHE A 317 -9.29 1.96 -13.25
N VAL A 318 -8.01 2.12 -12.92
CA VAL A 318 -7.20 3.27 -13.36
C VAL A 318 -6.44 2.96 -14.65
N THR A 319 -5.93 3.99 -15.32
CA THR A 319 -5.10 3.93 -16.54
C THR A 319 -5.79 3.51 -17.85
N VAL A 320 -7.09 3.24 -17.84
CA VAL A 320 -7.88 2.89 -19.01
C VAL A 320 -9.10 3.80 -19.15
N SER A 321 -9.61 3.99 -20.37
CA SER A 321 -10.81 4.78 -20.60
C SER A 321 -12.07 4.06 -20.09
N GLU A 322 -13.12 4.82 -19.82
CA GLU A 322 -14.43 4.33 -19.36
C GLU A 322 -15.02 3.29 -20.34
N GLU A 323 -14.88 3.53 -21.65
CA GLU A 323 -15.31 2.61 -22.72
C GLU A 323 -14.59 1.27 -22.63
N ARG A 324 -13.27 1.29 -22.44
CA ARG A 324 -12.47 0.07 -22.31
C ARG A 324 -12.74 -0.67 -21.01
N ILE A 325 -13.09 0.03 -19.93
CA ILE A 325 -13.55 -0.61 -18.70
C ILE A 325 -14.82 -1.41 -18.97
N ARG A 326 -15.84 -0.80 -19.61
CA ARG A 326 -17.10 -1.47 -19.96
C ARG A 326 -16.88 -2.67 -20.87
N GLU A 327 -16.13 -2.49 -21.95
CA GLU A 327 -15.80 -3.55 -22.89
C GLU A 327 -15.09 -4.73 -22.19
N GLY A 328 -14.06 -4.44 -21.40
CA GLY A 328 -13.29 -5.47 -20.68
C GLY A 328 -14.13 -6.23 -19.65
N ILE A 329 -14.99 -5.54 -18.90
CA ILE A 329 -15.89 -6.16 -17.93
C ILE A 329 -16.98 -6.99 -18.62
N ALA A 330 -17.53 -6.54 -19.76
CA ALA A 330 -18.50 -7.31 -20.54
C ALA A 330 -17.89 -8.63 -21.05
N ILE A 331 -16.66 -8.57 -21.59
CA ILE A 331 -15.90 -9.76 -22.04
C ILE A 331 -15.64 -10.70 -20.86
N LEU A 332 -15.20 -10.16 -19.72
CA LEU A 332 -14.93 -10.98 -18.53
C LEU A 332 -16.20 -11.64 -18.00
N GLY A 333 -17.32 -10.91 -17.95
CA GLY A 333 -18.62 -11.44 -17.53
C GLY A 333 -19.13 -12.55 -18.47
N GLN A 334 -18.89 -12.42 -19.78
CA GLN A 334 -19.21 -13.49 -20.74
C GLN A 334 -18.35 -14.73 -20.48
N LEU A 335 -17.03 -14.57 -20.30
CA LEU A 335 -16.12 -15.67 -19.98
C LEU A 335 -16.52 -16.40 -18.70
N ILE A 336 -16.88 -15.67 -17.65
CA ILE A 336 -17.33 -16.27 -16.39
C ILE A 336 -18.59 -17.12 -16.64
N ARG A 337 -19.57 -16.63 -17.41
CA ARG A 337 -20.78 -17.42 -17.76
C ARG A 337 -20.48 -18.67 -18.59
N GLU A 338 -19.45 -18.65 -19.42
CA GLU A 338 -19.04 -19.82 -20.23
C GLU A 338 -18.36 -20.91 -19.37
N GLU A 339 -17.91 -20.58 -18.14
CA GLU A 339 -17.18 -21.48 -17.23
C GLU A 339 -18.00 -21.97 -16.03
N ILE A 340 -19.19 -21.42 -15.80
CA ILE A 340 -20.15 -21.88 -14.78
C ILE A 340 -20.95 -23.07 -15.34
#